data_e69c8ca3e46464ab825ac0cbc3598315
#
_entry.id   e69c8ca3e46464ab825ac0cbc3598315
#
_cell.length_a   1.000
_cell.length_b   1.000
_cell.length_c   1.000
_cell.angle_alpha   90.00
_cell.angle_beta   90.00
_cell.angle_gamma   90.00
#
_symmetry.space_group_name_H-M   'P 1'
#
loop_
_entity.id
_entity.type
_entity.pdbx_description
1 polymer ?
#
loop_
_entity_poly.entity_id
_entity_poly.type
_entity_poly.pdbx_seq_one_letter_code
_entity_poly.pdbx_strand_id
1 'polypeptide(L)'
;MPVAAFMSEPRLEQLGLTNYWGYNPIAFFAPEPRYGAGEAVTEFKTMVRELHRAGLEVILDVVYNHTAESGADGPMLSLKGFDNAGYYAFETGAHGPDYHRHANVTGCGNSVNLDHPNSLRLVLDALRYWVTEMQVDGFRFDLAVTLAREAGEFDPMSAFFKAMLADPVLARVRLIAEPWDIGPFGYRLGQFPSQWLEINDRYRDTVRAFWRGDAGKMGDFATRLVGSRDLFPKNW
;
A
#
# COMPACT_ATOMS: atom_id res chain seq x y z
N MET A 1 8.10 0.56 -7.40
CA MET A 1 7.02 -0.06 -8.23
C MET A 1 6.70 -1.42 -7.64
N PRO A 2 5.43 -1.81 -7.57
CA PRO A 2 5.03 -3.14 -7.14
C PRO A 2 5.64 -4.24 -8.00
N VAL A 3 5.93 -5.37 -7.36
CA VAL A 3 6.46 -6.57 -8.02
C VAL A 3 5.48 -7.75 -7.94
N ALA A 4 4.38 -7.61 -7.20
CA ALA A 4 3.30 -8.59 -7.18
C ALA A 4 2.58 -8.64 -8.53
N ALA A 5 2.00 -9.79 -8.89
CA ALA A 5 1.30 -9.97 -10.16
C ALA A 5 0.13 -8.99 -10.32
N PHE A 6 0.09 -8.32 -11.46
CA PHE A 6 -0.87 -7.26 -11.76
C PHE A 6 -1.44 -7.39 -13.17
N MET A 7 -2.52 -6.66 -13.43
CA MET A 7 -3.17 -6.62 -14.73
C MET A 7 -3.00 -5.25 -15.39
N SER A 8 -3.05 -5.26 -16.72
CA SER A 8 -3.27 -4.02 -17.46
C SER A 8 -4.76 -3.68 -17.45
N GLU A 9 -5.06 -2.40 -17.37
CA GLU A 9 -6.43 -1.90 -17.46
C GLU A 9 -6.94 -2.06 -18.89
N PRO A 10 -8.22 -2.43 -19.10
CA PRO A 10 -8.78 -2.62 -20.44
C PRO A 10 -8.59 -1.41 -21.37
N ARG A 11 -8.60 -0.20 -20.80
CA ARG A 11 -8.33 1.03 -21.55
C ARG A 11 -6.91 1.07 -22.13
N LEU A 12 -5.93 0.61 -21.36
CA LEU A 12 -4.53 0.57 -21.84
C LEU A 12 -4.38 -0.47 -22.95
N GLU A 13 -4.98 -1.65 -22.79
CA GLU A 13 -4.96 -2.72 -23.79
C GLU A 13 -5.59 -2.28 -25.11
N GLN A 14 -6.73 -1.56 -25.07
CA GLN A 14 -7.38 -0.99 -26.25
C GLN A 14 -6.48 0.02 -27.00
N LEU A 15 -5.56 0.67 -26.29
CA LEU A 15 -4.58 1.59 -26.85
C LEU A 15 -3.26 0.90 -27.28
N GLY A 16 -3.17 -0.44 -27.15
CA GLY A 16 -1.94 -1.19 -27.39
C GLY A 16 -0.85 -0.92 -26.35
N LEU A 17 -1.22 -0.43 -25.17
CA LEU A 17 -0.34 -0.14 -24.04
C LEU A 17 -0.47 -1.20 -22.94
N THR A 18 0.53 -1.30 -22.09
CA THR A 18 0.50 -2.13 -20.89
C THR A 18 0.63 -1.27 -19.63
N ASN A 19 0.13 -1.76 -18.51
CA ASN A 19 0.37 -1.11 -17.22
C ASN A 19 1.87 -1.15 -16.90
N TYR A 20 2.49 0.01 -16.82
CA TYR A 20 3.92 0.17 -16.56
C TYR A 20 4.24 0.17 -15.06
N TRP A 21 3.35 0.72 -14.25
CA TRP A 21 3.61 0.98 -12.84
C TRP A 21 3.35 -0.21 -11.92
N GLY A 22 2.44 -1.12 -12.28
CA GLY A 22 2.09 -2.30 -11.48
C GLY A 22 1.12 -2.05 -10.33
N TYR A 23 0.52 -0.85 -10.20
CA TYR A 23 -0.46 -0.55 -9.14
C TYR A 23 -1.87 -1.04 -9.50
N ASN A 24 -2.00 -2.23 -10.02
CA ASN A 24 -3.26 -2.89 -10.35
C ASN A 24 -3.20 -4.38 -10.03
N PRO A 25 -3.03 -4.74 -8.73
CA PRO A 25 -2.68 -6.09 -8.31
C PRO A 25 -3.84 -7.07 -8.50
N ILE A 26 -3.49 -8.33 -8.79
CA ILE A 26 -4.45 -9.44 -8.86
C ILE A 26 -4.07 -10.61 -7.96
N ALA A 27 -2.79 -10.80 -7.67
CA ALA A 27 -2.33 -11.86 -6.79
C ALA A 27 -1.31 -11.34 -5.78
N PHE A 28 -1.62 -11.46 -4.49
CA PHE A 28 -0.82 -10.91 -3.40
C PHE A 28 0.43 -11.74 -3.06
N PHE A 29 0.48 -13.01 -3.45
CA PHE A 29 1.55 -13.96 -3.09
C PHE A 29 2.51 -14.27 -4.23
N ALA A 30 2.31 -13.74 -5.42
CA ALA A 30 3.10 -14.11 -6.59
C ALA A 30 3.85 -12.89 -7.16
N PRO A 31 5.13 -13.04 -7.50
CA PRO A 31 5.83 -12.03 -8.30
C PRO A 31 5.24 -11.98 -9.71
N GLU A 32 5.32 -10.81 -10.33
CA GLU A 32 4.85 -10.58 -11.70
C GLU A 32 5.67 -11.38 -12.71
N PRO A 33 5.07 -12.33 -13.46
CA PRO A 33 5.81 -13.20 -14.37
C PRO A 33 6.54 -12.45 -15.49
N ARG A 34 6.03 -11.31 -15.92
CA ARG A 34 6.63 -10.50 -16.99
C ARG A 34 7.97 -9.86 -16.62
N TYR A 35 8.32 -9.84 -15.32
CA TYR A 35 9.61 -9.35 -14.85
C TYR A 35 10.69 -10.43 -14.83
N GLY A 36 10.30 -11.71 -15.02
CA GLY A 36 11.20 -12.85 -15.10
C GLY A 36 11.40 -13.37 -16.52
N ALA A 37 12.39 -14.23 -16.70
CA ALA A 37 12.68 -14.94 -17.96
C ALA A 37 11.99 -16.32 -18.03
N GLY A 38 11.40 -16.81 -16.91
CA GLY A 38 10.73 -18.10 -16.85
C GLY A 38 10.18 -18.42 -15.47
N GLU A 39 11.05 -18.67 -14.50
CA GLU A 39 10.70 -19.07 -13.13
C GLU A 39 10.66 -17.87 -12.18
N ALA A 40 9.63 -17.04 -12.26
CA ALA A 40 9.56 -15.74 -11.58
C ALA A 40 9.83 -15.81 -10.07
N VAL A 41 9.36 -16.84 -9.36
CA VAL A 41 9.61 -17.05 -7.92
C VAL A 41 11.10 -17.32 -7.66
N THR A 42 11.71 -18.21 -8.41
CA THR A 42 13.14 -18.58 -8.28
C THR A 42 14.03 -17.39 -8.63
N GLU A 43 13.69 -16.66 -9.68
CA GLU A 43 14.42 -15.49 -10.14
C GLU A 43 14.34 -14.36 -9.11
N PHE A 44 13.15 -14.12 -8.53
CA PHE A 44 12.97 -13.14 -7.46
C PHE A 44 13.83 -13.50 -6.23
N LYS A 45 13.76 -14.73 -5.74
CA LYS A 45 14.58 -15.21 -4.61
C LYS A 45 16.09 -15.06 -4.92
N THR A 46 16.49 -15.30 -6.16
CA THR A 46 17.88 -15.12 -6.60
C THR A 46 18.26 -13.64 -6.56
N MET A 47 17.43 -12.75 -7.05
CA MET A 47 17.65 -11.30 -7.00
C MET A 47 17.84 -10.82 -5.56
N VAL A 48 16.93 -11.18 -4.64
CA VAL A 48 17.03 -10.80 -3.22
C VAL A 48 18.33 -11.30 -2.61
N ARG A 49 18.69 -12.55 -2.84
CA ARG A 49 19.94 -13.13 -2.35
C ARG A 49 21.19 -12.37 -2.85
N GLU A 50 21.22 -12.00 -4.13
CA GLU A 50 22.37 -11.26 -4.69
C GLU A 50 22.42 -9.80 -4.16
N LEU A 51 21.28 -9.17 -3.92
CA LEU A 51 21.21 -7.86 -3.27
C LEU A 51 21.73 -7.94 -1.81
N HIS A 52 21.30 -8.95 -1.05
CA HIS A 52 21.81 -9.18 0.31
C HIS A 52 23.31 -9.45 0.34
N ARG A 53 23.85 -10.19 -0.64
CA ARG A 53 25.31 -10.39 -0.78
C ARG A 53 26.08 -9.08 -1.00
N ALA A 54 25.42 -8.12 -1.64
CA ALA A 54 25.97 -6.77 -1.84
C ALA A 54 25.74 -5.83 -0.63
N GLY A 55 25.12 -6.32 0.46
CA GLY A 55 24.80 -5.52 1.65
C GLY A 55 23.60 -4.60 1.49
N LEU A 56 22.69 -4.89 0.55
CA LEU A 56 21.51 -4.10 0.26
C LEU A 56 20.24 -4.77 0.83
N GLU A 57 19.44 -4.03 1.59
CA GLU A 57 18.09 -4.43 2.01
C GLU A 57 17.10 -4.29 0.84
N VAL A 58 16.07 -5.13 0.83
CA VAL A 58 15.01 -5.13 -0.19
C VAL A 58 13.68 -4.72 0.44
N ILE A 59 13.17 -3.56 0.06
CA ILE A 59 11.87 -3.05 0.49
C ILE A 59 10.88 -3.19 -0.67
N LEU A 60 9.78 -3.93 -0.47
CA LEU A 60 8.75 -4.07 -1.48
C LEU A 60 7.73 -2.93 -1.40
N ASP A 61 7.37 -2.42 -2.56
CA ASP A 61 6.20 -1.57 -2.75
C ASP A 61 4.97 -2.47 -2.90
N VAL A 62 4.04 -2.42 -1.94
CA VAL A 62 2.91 -3.35 -1.87
C VAL A 62 1.57 -2.62 -1.96
N VAL A 63 0.65 -3.24 -2.70
CA VAL A 63 -0.70 -2.72 -2.93
C VAL A 63 -1.71 -3.71 -2.39
N TYR A 64 -2.23 -3.45 -1.19
CA TYR A 64 -3.27 -4.26 -0.55
C TYR A 64 -4.57 -3.49 -0.34
N ASN A 65 -4.57 -2.21 -0.73
CA ASN A 65 -5.71 -1.32 -0.55
C ASN A 65 -6.81 -1.52 -1.61
N HIS A 66 -6.47 -2.04 -2.79
CA HIS A 66 -7.40 -2.34 -3.88
C HIS A 66 -6.91 -3.52 -4.74
N THR A 67 -7.73 -3.94 -5.69
CA THR A 67 -7.38 -4.96 -6.68
C THR A 67 -7.78 -4.53 -8.09
N ALA A 68 -7.23 -5.24 -9.09
CA ALA A 68 -7.56 -5.09 -10.50
C ALA A 68 -9.03 -5.41 -10.84
N GLU A 69 -9.81 -5.94 -9.89
CA GLU A 69 -11.23 -6.23 -10.10
C GLU A 69 -12.12 -4.98 -10.15
N SER A 70 -11.57 -3.78 -9.87
CA SER A 70 -12.24 -2.48 -9.99
C SER A 70 -13.61 -2.41 -9.26
N GLY A 71 -14.54 -1.55 -9.72
CA GLY A 71 -15.88 -1.39 -9.15
C GLY A 71 -16.88 -2.48 -9.59
N ALA A 72 -18.17 -2.18 -9.47
CA ALA A 72 -19.26 -3.12 -9.77
C ALA A 72 -19.18 -3.67 -11.20
N ASP A 73 -18.82 -2.82 -12.17
CA ASP A 73 -18.70 -3.19 -13.59
C ASP A 73 -17.33 -3.81 -13.96
N GLY A 74 -16.43 -3.93 -12.99
CA GLY A 74 -15.12 -4.52 -13.20
C GLY A 74 -15.17 -6.06 -13.28
N PRO A 75 -14.10 -6.70 -13.76
CA PRO A 75 -14.04 -8.14 -13.94
C PRO A 75 -14.16 -8.89 -12.60
N MET A 76 -14.66 -10.11 -12.67
CA MET A 76 -14.71 -11.05 -11.55
C MET A 76 -13.62 -12.12 -11.78
N LEU A 77 -12.48 -11.97 -11.14
CA LEU A 77 -11.27 -12.76 -11.43
C LEU A 77 -10.76 -13.53 -10.22
N SER A 78 -10.94 -12.99 -9.02
CA SER A 78 -10.37 -13.51 -7.77
C SER A 78 -11.32 -13.27 -6.59
N LEU A 79 -10.99 -12.35 -5.70
CA LEU A 79 -11.67 -12.10 -4.42
C LEU A 79 -13.16 -11.76 -4.58
N LYS A 80 -13.52 -11.01 -5.62
CA LYS A 80 -14.91 -10.69 -5.94
C LYS A 80 -15.75 -11.94 -6.22
N GLY A 81 -15.16 -12.93 -6.86
CA GLY A 81 -15.84 -14.20 -7.15
C GLY A 81 -15.96 -15.13 -5.94
N PHE A 82 -15.04 -15.02 -4.97
CA PHE A 82 -15.07 -15.85 -3.76
C PHE A 82 -16.04 -15.32 -2.71
N ASP A 83 -15.88 -14.05 -2.34
CA ASP A 83 -16.73 -13.37 -1.35
C ASP A 83 -16.61 -11.85 -1.51
N ASN A 84 -17.39 -11.30 -2.44
CA ASN A 84 -17.38 -9.86 -2.69
C ASN A 84 -17.69 -9.04 -1.44
N ALA A 85 -18.63 -9.51 -0.62
CA ALA A 85 -19.08 -8.78 0.58
C ALA A 85 -18.05 -8.81 1.71
N GLY A 86 -17.25 -9.87 1.80
CA GLY A 86 -16.22 -9.99 2.82
C GLY A 86 -14.92 -9.29 2.44
N TYR A 87 -14.49 -9.39 1.18
CA TYR A 87 -13.19 -8.84 0.77
C TYR A 87 -13.20 -7.36 0.42
N TYR A 88 -14.35 -6.79 0.04
CA TYR A 88 -14.43 -5.39 -0.37
C TYR A 88 -15.30 -4.57 0.56
N ALA A 89 -14.97 -3.29 0.69
CA ALA A 89 -15.78 -2.31 1.37
C ALA A 89 -16.86 -1.75 0.42
N PHE A 90 -18.02 -1.41 0.96
CA PHE A 90 -19.17 -0.88 0.23
C PHE A 90 -19.61 0.46 0.80
N GLU A 91 -20.26 1.27 -0.03
CA GLU A 91 -20.92 2.48 0.43
C GLU A 91 -22.09 2.12 1.38
N THR A 92 -22.36 2.99 2.35
CA THR A 92 -23.48 2.80 3.27
C THR A 92 -24.77 3.30 2.62
N GLY A 93 -25.72 2.40 2.42
CA GLY A 93 -27.08 2.71 2.00
C GLY A 93 -28.03 2.93 3.19
N ALA A 94 -29.30 3.14 2.91
CA ALA A 94 -30.32 3.42 3.93
C ALA A 94 -30.55 2.24 4.92
N HIS A 95 -30.22 1.02 4.53
CA HIS A 95 -30.48 -0.20 5.29
C HIS A 95 -29.23 -1.04 5.55
N GLY A 96 -28.03 -0.45 5.45
CA GLY A 96 -26.73 -1.12 5.59
C GLY A 96 -25.89 -0.97 4.34
N PRO A 97 -24.88 -1.85 4.11
CA PRO A 97 -24.00 -1.79 2.95
C PRO A 97 -24.79 -1.89 1.63
N ASP A 98 -24.52 -0.98 0.70
CA ASP A 98 -25.04 -1.06 -0.67
C ASP A 98 -24.09 -1.94 -1.53
N TYR A 99 -24.37 -3.22 -1.61
CA TYR A 99 -23.55 -4.20 -2.35
C TYR A 99 -23.45 -3.96 -3.87
N HIS A 100 -24.16 -2.98 -4.41
CA HIS A 100 -24.00 -2.53 -5.79
C HIS A 100 -22.92 -1.45 -5.95
N ARG A 101 -22.44 -0.85 -4.86
CA ARG A 101 -21.49 0.25 -4.88
C ARG A 101 -20.33 0.02 -3.95
N HIS A 102 -19.19 -0.36 -4.53
CA HIS A 102 -17.95 -0.46 -3.78
C HIS A 102 -17.53 0.91 -3.25
N ALA A 103 -17.09 0.97 -2.00
CA ALA A 103 -16.40 2.13 -1.48
C ALA A 103 -15.09 2.31 -2.27
N ASN A 104 -14.85 3.53 -2.78
CA ASN A 104 -13.71 3.80 -3.64
C ASN A 104 -12.85 4.93 -3.07
N VAL A 105 -12.18 4.66 -1.95
CA VAL A 105 -11.21 5.60 -1.34
C VAL A 105 -9.82 5.49 -1.95
N THR A 106 -9.64 4.60 -2.93
CA THR A 106 -8.37 4.34 -3.61
C THR A 106 -8.27 4.99 -4.98
N GLY A 107 -9.41 5.35 -5.60
CA GLY A 107 -9.46 5.83 -6.98
C GLY A 107 -9.44 4.73 -8.05
N CYS A 108 -9.32 3.45 -7.62
CA CYS A 108 -9.20 2.29 -8.52
C CYS A 108 -10.49 1.50 -8.70
N GLY A 109 -11.61 1.99 -8.15
CA GLY A 109 -12.94 1.41 -8.30
C GLY A 109 -13.37 0.54 -7.12
N ASN A 110 -12.45 0.04 -6.30
CA ASN A 110 -12.74 -0.71 -5.08
C ASN A 110 -11.79 -0.34 -3.94
N SER A 111 -12.14 -0.75 -2.73
CA SER A 111 -11.26 -0.74 -1.57
C SER A 111 -11.37 -2.08 -0.86
N VAL A 112 -10.24 -2.71 -0.54
CA VAL A 112 -10.21 -3.95 0.23
C VAL A 112 -10.63 -3.66 1.67
N ASN A 113 -11.50 -4.49 2.21
CA ASN A 113 -12.08 -4.33 3.55
C ASN A 113 -11.24 -5.06 4.61
N LEU A 114 -10.33 -4.37 5.28
CA LEU A 114 -9.51 -4.95 6.35
C LEU A 114 -10.25 -5.05 7.71
N ASP A 115 -11.45 -4.48 7.85
CA ASP A 115 -12.32 -4.75 9.00
C ASP A 115 -12.80 -6.21 9.01
N HIS A 116 -12.85 -6.84 7.83
CA HIS A 116 -13.22 -8.24 7.73
C HIS A 116 -12.02 -9.15 8.07
N PRO A 117 -12.15 -10.08 9.03
CA PRO A 117 -11.02 -10.86 9.54
C PRO A 117 -10.32 -11.73 8.49
N ASN A 118 -11.04 -12.22 7.48
CA ASN A 118 -10.44 -13.00 6.40
C ASN A 118 -9.59 -12.13 5.46
N SER A 119 -10.00 -10.90 5.19
CA SER A 119 -9.22 -9.96 4.39
C SER A 119 -7.95 -9.54 5.12
N LEU A 120 -8.07 -9.21 6.40
CA LEU A 120 -6.92 -8.90 7.25
C LEU A 120 -5.95 -10.08 7.30
N ARG A 121 -6.44 -11.30 7.53
CA ARG A 121 -5.63 -12.52 7.55
C ARG A 121 -4.92 -12.74 6.21
N LEU A 122 -5.62 -12.60 5.08
CA LEU A 122 -5.05 -12.75 3.75
C LEU A 122 -3.85 -11.81 3.53
N VAL A 123 -3.99 -10.54 3.93
CA VAL A 123 -2.92 -9.54 3.81
C VAL A 123 -1.75 -9.88 4.73
N LEU A 124 -2.00 -10.24 5.99
CA LEU A 124 -0.94 -10.63 6.92
C LEU A 124 -0.19 -11.90 6.46
N ASP A 125 -0.90 -12.88 5.93
CA ASP A 125 -0.30 -14.11 5.40
C ASP A 125 0.56 -13.81 4.15
N ALA A 126 0.10 -12.90 3.28
CA ALA A 126 0.89 -12.45 2.14
C ALA A 126 2.17 -11.72 2.59
N LEU A 127 2.09 -10.82 3.55
CA LEU A 127 3.25 -10.13 4.11
C LEU A 127 4.25 -11.11 4.75
N ARG A 128 3.78 -12.08 5.54
CA ARG A 128 4.64 -13.12 6.11
C ARG A 128 5.33 -13.94 5.02
N TYR A 129 4.60 -14.32 3.97
CA TYR A 129 5.17 -15.06 2.84
C TYR A 129 6.32 -14.29 2.18
N TRP A 130 6.14 -13.00 1.92
CA TRP A 130 7.19 -12.17 1.34
C TRP A 130 8.42 -12.06 2.25
N VAL A 131 8.24 -12.03 3.58
CA VAL A 131 9.36 -12.01 4.52
C VAL A 131 10.00 -13.40 4.65
N THR A 132 9.23 -14.45 4.93
CA THR A 132 9.79 -15.76 5.28
C THR A 132 10.27 -16.57 4.09
N GLU A 133 9.52 -16.51 2.97
CA GLU A 133 9.81 -17.26 1.76
C GLU A 133 10.63 -16.48 0.73
N MET A 134 10.31 -15.21 0.56
CA MET A 134 10.96 -14.34 -0.43
C MET A 134 12.11 -13.53 0.18
N GLN A 135 12.22 -13.51 1.51
CA GLN A 135 13.30 -12.90 2.30
C GLN A 135 13.47 -11.39 2.10
N VAL A 136 12.35 -10.66 1.93
CA VAL A 136 12.39 -9.20 1.87
C VAL A 136 12.51 -8.59 3.27
N ASP A 137 13.09 -7.39 3.36
CA ASP A 137 13.46 -6.73 4.62
C ASP A 137 12.39 -5.72 5.07
N GLY A 138 11.41 -5.45 4.24
CA GLY A 138 10.34 -4.53 4.59
C GLY A 138 9.39 -4.19 3.44
N PHE A 139 8.49 -3.26 3.74
CA PHE A 139 7.40 -2.88 2.84
C PHE A 139 7.18 -1.38 2.81
N ARG A 140 6.88 -0.83 1.63
CA ARG A 140 6.23 0.45 1.44
C ARG A 140 4.78 0.16 1.04
N PHE A 141 3.85 0.62 1.86
CA PHE A 141 2.41 0.41 1.63
C PHE A 141 1.82 1.57 0.83
N ASP A 142 1.34 1.24 -0.35
CA ASP A 142 0.55 2.14 -1.18
C ASP A 142 -0.76 2.50 -0.47
N LEU A 143 -1.16 3.79 -0.49
CA LEU A 143 -2.37 4.30 0.15
C LEU A 143 -2.64 3.69 1.53
N ALA A 144 -1.64 3.72 2.42
CA ALA A 144 -1.67 2.98 3.69
C ALA A 144 -2.82 3.40 4.64
N VAL A 145 -3.40 4.58 4.46
CA VAL A 145 -4.59 5.04 5.19
C VAL A 145 -5.78 4.12 4.97
N THR A 146 -5.98 3.64 3.74
CA THR A 146 -7.06 2.71 3.40
C THR A 146 -7.00 1.42 4.22
N LEU A 147 -5.79 0.91 4.51
CA LEU A 147 -5.59 -0.35 5.26
C LEU A 147 -5.95 -0.22 6.75
N ALA A 148 -5.99 1.00 7.26
CA ALA A 148 -6.25 1.29 8.66
C ALA A 148 -7.59 2.03 8.88
N ARG A 149 -8.50 1.95 7.91
CA ARG A 149 -9.85 2.46 8.08
C ARG A 149 -10.71 1.41 8.77
N GLU A 150 -11.29 1.77 9.92
CA GLU A 150 -12.31 1.01 10.63
C GLU A 150 -13.65 1.77 10.56
N ALA A 151 -14.72 1.10 10.15
CA ALA A 151 -16.00 1.72 9.86
C ALA A 151 -15.90 2.95 8.93
N GLY A 152 -14.95 2.94 7.99
CA GLY A 152 -14.71 4.00 7.02
C GLY A 152 -13.79 5.13 7.48
N GLU A 153 -13.37 5.16 8.75
CA GLU A 153 -12.48 6.19 9.29
C GLU A 153 -11.08 5.64 9.61
N PHE A 154 -10.04 6.48 9.44
CA PHE A 154 -8.68 6.11 9.81
C PHE A 154 -8.55 5.99 11.33
N ASP A 155 -8.09 4.83 11.81
CA ASP A 155 -7.76 4.59 13.21
C ASP A 155 -6.28 4.17 13.38
N PRO A 156 -5.43 4.98 14.05
CA PRO A 156 -4.05 4.59 14.36
C PRO A 156 -3.95 3.39 15.31
N MET A 157 -5.07 2.95 15.90
CA MET A 157 -5.20 1.76 16.72
C MET A 157 -6.00 0.65 16.04
N SER A 158 -6.10 0.67 14.72
CA SER A 158 -6.84 -0.32 13.93
C SER A 158 -6.34 -1.75 14.17
N ALA A 159 -7.19 -2.72 13.84
CA ALA A 159 -6.87 -4.14 13.88
C ALA A 159 -5.64 -4.46 13.01
N PHE A 160 -5.50 -3.79 11.87
CA PHE A 160 -4.33 -3.93 10.99
C PHE A 160 -3.03 -3.55 11.71
N PHE A 161 -2.94 -2.36 12.31
CA PHE A 161 -1.73 -1.93 13.02
C PHE A 161 -1.42 -2.79 14.23
N LYS A 162 -2.45 -3.17 15.02
CA LYS A 162 -2.28 -4.08 16.16
C LYS A 162 -1.76 -5.45 15.73
N ALA A 163 -2.31 -6.01 14.67
CA ALA A 163 -1.89 -7.30 14.14
C ALA A 163 -0.45 -7.26 13.61
N MET A 164 -0.08 -6.20 12.87
CA MET A 164 1.29 -5.99 12.40
C MET A 164 2.29 -5.92 13.55
N LEU A 165 1.96 -5.18 14.61
CA LEU A 165 2.83 -5.02 15.78
C LEU A 165 2.95 -6.31 16.61
N ALA A 166 1.87 -7.09 16.72
CA ALA A 166 1.83 -8.32 17.50
C ALA A 166 2.50 -9.51 16.78
N ASP A 167 2.67 -9.42 15.46
CA ASP A 167 3.24 -10.50 14.67
C ASP A 167 4.76 -10.59 14.84
N PRO A 168 5.31 -11.76 15.26
CA PRO A 168 6.75 -11.90 15.54
C PRO A 168 7.65 -11.75 14.31
N VAL A 169 7.10 -11.92 13.11
CA VAL A 169 7.81 -11.73 11.82
C VAL A 169 7.70 -10.27 11.40
N LEU A 170 6.47 -9.75 11.32
CA LEU A 170 6.19 -8.44 10.74
C LEU A 170 6.62 -7.26 11.63
N ALA A 171 6.67 -7.46 12.95
CA ALA A 171 7.16 -6.44 13.89
C ALA A 171 8.66 -6.12 13.75
N ARG A 172 9.41 -6.92 12.97
CA ARG A 172 10.87 -6.79 12.85
C ARG A 172 11.33 -6.19 11.52
N VAL A 173 10.42 -6.03 10.56
CA VAL A 173 10.76 -5.52 9.23
C VAL A 173 10.53 -4.01 9.12
N ARG A 174 11.09 -3.39 8.08
CA ARG A 174 10.88 -1.98 7.78
C ARG A 174 9.47 -1.74 7.28
N LEU A 175 8.75 -0.81 7.90
CA LEU A 175 7.38 -0.43 7.52
C LEU A 175 7.37 1.04 7.10
N ILE A 176 6.96 1.30 5.87
CA ILE A 176 6.89 2.64 5.28
C ILE A 176 5.47 2.86 4.79
N ALA A 177 4.81 3.90 5.27
CA ALA A 177 3.46 4.27 4.83
C ALA A 177 3.50 5.37 3.78
N GLU A 178 2.67 5.23 2.75
CA GLU A 178 2.13 6.35 2.02
C GLU A 178 0.94 6.89 2.81
N PRO A 179 1.06 8.06 3.49
CA PRO A 179 0.13 8.45 4.56
C PRO A 179 -1.09 9.20 4.04
N TRP A 180 -1.66 8.78 2.92
CA TRP A 180 -2.89 9.31 2.35
C TRP A 180 -3.70 8.27 1.58
N ASP A 181 -4.95 8.61 1.30
CA ASP A 181 -5.82 8.07 0.28
C ASP A 181 -6.74 9.19 -0.24
N ILE A 182 -7.65 8.91 -1.19
CA ILE A 182 -8.54 9.93 -1.76
C ILE A 182 -9.89 10.04 -1.05
N GLY A 183 -10.12 9.24 -0.02
CA GLY A 183 -11.36 9.28 0.75
C GLY A 183 -11.45 10.49 1.68
N PRO A 184 -12.60 10.68 2.33
CA PRO A 184 -12.77 11.73 3.32
C PRO A 184 -11.70 11.65 4.41
N PHE A 185 -11.10 12.80 4.75
CA PHE A 185 -10.02 12.89 5.74
C PHE A 185 -8.86 11.95 5.47
N GLY A 186 -8.58 11.64 4.21
CA GLY A 186 -7.58 10.66 3.80
C GLY A 186 -6.12 11.08 3.98
N TYR A 187 -5.80 12.35 4.23
CA TYR A 187 -4.42 12.82 4.45
C TYR A 187 -4.05 12.72 5.93
N ARG A 188 -3.12 11.80 6.28
CA ARG A 188 -2.79 11.40 7.66
C ARG A 188 -1.30 11.46 7.99
N LEU A 189 -0.52 12.30 7.30
CA LEU A 189 0.91 12.49 7.57
C LEU A 189 1.16 12.87 9.05
N GLY A 190 2.05 12.13 9.71
CA GLY A 190 2.39 12.29 11.13
C GLY A 190 1.45 11.58 12.11
N GLN A 191 0.52 10.75 11.62
CA GLN A 191 -0.48 10.09 12.45
C GLN A 191 -0.33 8.56 12.54
N PHE A 192 0.64 7.99 11.87
CA PHE A 192 0.93 6.55 11.92
C PHE A 192 1.61 6.15 13.25
N PRO A 193 1.53 4.86 13.64
CA PRO A 193 2.28 4.38 14.80
C PRO A 193 3.78 4.63 14.68
N SER A 194 4.47 4.85 15.80
CA SER A 194 5.89 5.26 15.83
C SER A 194 6.88 4.28 15.18
N GLN A 195 6.47 3.03 14.96
CA GLN A 195 7.27 2.01 14.26
C GLN A 195 7.26 2.18 12.74
N TRP A 196 6.36 3.03 12.22
CA TRP A 196 6.21 3.28 10.80
C TRP A 196 6.99 4.52 10.37
N LEU A 197 7.71 4.39 9.28
CA LEU A 197 8.19 5.54 8.51
C LEU A 197 7.06 6.05 7.60
N GLU A 198 7.07 7.34 7.30
CA GLU A 198 6.05 7.95 6.46
C GLU A 198 6.68 8.70 5.27
N ILE A 199 6.15 8.50 4.07
CA ILE A 199 6.52 9.32 2.91
C ILE A 199 6.06 10.76 3.17
N ASN A 200 7.01 11.69 3.17
CA ASN A 200 6.78 13.08 3.54
C ASN A 200 6.72 13.98 2.30
N ASP A 201 5.52 14.22 1.78
CA ASP A 201 5.28 15.09 0.64
C ASP A 201 5.64 16.55 0.93
N ARG A 202 5.45 17.01 2.18
CA ARG A 202 5.86 18.38 2.58
C ARG A 202 7.37 18.55 2.52
N TYR A 203 8.14 17.50 2.86
CA TYR A 203 9.60 17.51 2.66
C TYR A 203 9.92 17.66 1.17
N ARG A 204 9.36 16.78 0.34
CA ARG A 204 9.56 16.81 -1.12
C ARG A 204 9.27 18.17 -1.71
N ASP A 205 8.11 18.73 -1.41
CA ASP A 205 7.64 19.97 -2.03
C ASP A 205 8.40 21.19 -1.52
N THR A 206 8.74 21.23 -0.23
CA THR A 206 9.57 22.29 0.35
C THR A 206 10.98 22.27 -0.25
N VAL A 207 11.62 21.10 -0.36
CA VAL A 207 12.96 20.97 -0.94
C VAL A 207 12.95 21.41 -2.41
N ARG A 208 11.98 20.99 -3.19
CA ARG A 208 11.82 21.39 -4.59
C ARG A 208 11.61 22.92 -4.73
N ALA A 209 10.74 23.50 -3.89
CA ALA A 209 10.49 24.94 -3.90
C ALA A 209 11.73 25.75 -3.53
N PHE A 210 12.48 25.30 -2.51
CA PHE A 210 13.74 25.93 -2.10
C PHE A 210 14.77 25.95 -3.24
N TRP A 211 15.05 24.79 -3.84
CA TRP A 211 16.04 24.68 -4.92
C TRP A 211 15.59 25.34 -6.22
N ARG A 212 14.30 25.53 -6.44
CA ARG A 212 13.76 26.33 -7.54
C ARG A 212 13.97 27.85 -7.34
N GLY A 213 14.28 28.29 -6.11
CA GLY A 213 14.48 29.71 -5.77
C GLY A 213 13.20 30.43 -5.33
N ASP A 214 12.16 29.71 -4.91
CA ASP A 214 10.92 30.32 -4.43
C ASP A 214 11.18 31.16 -3.16
N ALA A 215 10.64 32.38 -3.10
CA ALA A 215 10.84 33.28 -1.98
C ALA A 215 10.25 32.71 -0.66
N GLY A 216 10.92 33.01 0.46
CA GLY A 216 10.43 32.69 1.81
C GLY A 216 10.56 31.21 2.22
N LYS A 217 11.28 30.37 1.46
CA LYS A 217 11.36 28.90 1.72
C LYS A 217 12.47 28.47 2.68
N MET A 218 13.35 29.39 3.11
CA MET A 218 14.48 29.04 3.99
C MET A 218 14.06 28.42 5.33
N GLY A 219 13.07 29.00 6.01
CA GLY A 219 12.60 28.52 7.32
C GLY A 219 11.93 27.14 7.20
N ASP A 220 11.06 26.97 6.20
CA ASP A 220 10.43 25.68 5.90
C ASP A 220 11.48 24.61 5.59
N PHE A 221 12.45 24.95 4.73
CA PHE A 221 13.53 24.04 4.35
C PHE A 221 14.36 23.61 5.57
N ALA A 222 14.76 24.54 6.44
CA ALA A 222 15.46 24.21 7.68
C ALA A 222 14.65 23.25 8.56
N THR A 223 13.34 23.52 8.71
CA THR A 223 12.44 22.63 9.48
C THR A 223 12.38 21.21 8.90
N ARG A 224 12.33 21.10 7.57
CA ARG A 224 12.33 19.78 6.89
C ARG A 224 13.65 19.05 7.12
N LEU A 225 14.79 19.70 6.97
CA LEU A 225 16.12 19.10 7.12
C LEU A 225 16.38 18.57 8.54
N VAL A 226 15.84 19.23 9.56
CA VAL A 226 16.01 18.77 10.96
C VAL A 226 14.93 17.78 11.41
N GLY A 227 14.26 17.09 10.49
CA GLY A 227 13.36 15.97 10.78
C GLY A 227 11.89 16.32 10.92
N SER A 228 11.45 17.51 10.46
CA SER A 228 10.02 17.88 10.42
C SER A 228 9.30 17.72 11.77
N ARG A 229 9.83 18.29 12.84
CA ARG A 229 9.29 18.19 14.21
C ARG A 229 7.83 18.65 14.37
N ASP A 230 7.40 19.56 13.50
CA ASP A 230 6.02 20.02 13.41
C ASP A 230 5.04 18.92 12.94
N LEU A 231 5.55 17.90 12.25
CA LEU A 231 4.79 16.75 11.75
C LEU A 231 4.97 15.51 12.65
N PHE A 232 6.18 15.30 13.16
CA PHE A 232 6.57 14.12 13.93
C PHE A 232 7.03 14.48 15.35
N PRO A 233 6.16 15.04 16.20
CA PRO A 233 6.57 15.50 17.53
C PRO A 233 6.92 14.35 18.50
N LYS A 234 6.48 13.12 18.21
CA LYS A 234 6.69 11.94 19.07
C LYS A 234 7.98 11.18 18.77
N ASN A 235 8.71 11.53 17.72
CA ASN A 235 9.91 10.82 17.29
C ASN A 235 11.22 11.43 17.82
N TRP A 236 11.12 12.24 18.90
CA TRP A 236 12.24 12.96 19.53
C TRP A 236 12.29 12.71 21.03
#